data_fc35709315e95e0f15b79a42fe929145
#
_entry.id   fc35709315e95e0f15b79a42fe929145
#
_cell.length_a   1.000
_cell.length_b   1.000
_cell.length_c   1.000
_cell.angle_alpha   90.00
_cell.angle_beta   90.00
_cell.angle_gamma   90.00
#
_symmetry.space_group_name_H-M   'P 1'
#
loop_
_entity.id
_entity.type
_entity.pdbx_description
1 polymer ?
#
loop_
_entity_poly.entity_id
_entity_poly.type
_entity_poly.pdbx_seq_one_letter_code
_entity_poly.pdbx_strand_id
1 'polypeptide(L)'
;MQVINLDAQRLKMLAPQPPLVLALGFFDGVHQGHQRVIQTAKRIAKQRGLPLAVMTFNRHASQLFQSQANFRYLNTVAQKIQNMDALQVDRLYITDFNHQFAGLTPTAFIKDYLVGLNAQVVVAGFDYTFGQGGVNGMRELAELGAPYFETVTVDRLANQQLKVSSTRIRDLIARGQLEQANELLGYTYATQAAFSPLTRTIQLANRQQQLPAAGDYRCWLVGANYRQAVVLRVTTTLKIISPYQLPPVAAVLDVDIQWQQRVAQAVSPVLDQQQQSQCRKA
;
A
#
# COMPACT_ATOMS: atom_id res chain seq x y z
N MET A 1 -10.34 -11.92 10.18
CA MET A 1 -8.86 -11.96 10.23
C MET A 1 -8.35 -11.61 11.63
N GLN A 2 -7.36 -12.36 12.16
CA GLN A 2 -6.67 -12.01 13.42
C GLN A 2 -5.44 -11.16 13.11
N VAL A 3 -5.29 -9.99 13.74
CA VAL A 3 -4.12 -9.12 13.59
C VAL A 3 -3.22 -9.23 14.82
N ILE A 4 -1.94 -9.53 14.61
CA ILE A 4 -0.97 -9.77 15.67
C ILE A 4 0.25 -8.87 15.40
N ASN A 5 0.49 -7.90 16.30
CA ASN A 5 1.74 -7.12 16.25
C ASN A 5 2.87 -7.97 16.85
N LEU A 6 3.97 -8.10 16.12
CA LEU A 6 5.14 -8.88 16.53
C LEU A 6 6.35 -7.98 16.77
N ASP A 7 6.99 -8.20 17.88
CA ASP A 7 8.38 -7.86 18.16
C ASP A 7 9.10 -9.07 18.75
N ALA A 8 10.39 -8.97 19.01
CA ALA A 8 11.18 -10.08 19.53
C ALA A 8 10.70 -10.61 20.89
N GLN A 9 10.13 -9.74 21.74
CA GLN A 9 9.61 -10.14 23.05
C GLN A 9 8.27 -10.87 22.89
N ARG A 10 7.36 -10.30 22.12
CA ARG A 10 6.03 -10.87 21.88
C ARG A 10 6.10 -12.20 21.14
N LEU A 11 7.06 -12.34 20.21
CA LEU A 11 7.30 -13.61 19.52
C LEU A 11 7.64 -14.74 20.50
N LYS A 12 8.50 -14.49 21.49
CA LYS A 12 8.88 -15.46 22.52
C LYS A 12 7.73 -15.82 23.46
N MET A 13 6.79 -14.89 23.66
CA MET A 13 5.61 -15.09 24.52
C MET A 13 4.40 -15.64 23.75
N LEU A 14 4.51 -15.75 22.44
CA LEU A 14 3.39 -16.25 21.62
C LEU A 14 3.17 -17.73 21.93
N ALA A 15 1.93 -18.10 22.23
CA ALA A 15 1.56 -19.50 22.38
C ALA A 15 1.92 -20.30 21.10
N PRO A 16 2.19 -21.62 21.21
CA PRO A 16 2.46 -22.44 20.04
C PRO A 16 1.38 -22.26 18.98
N GLN A 17 1.81 -21.93 17.76
CA GLN A 17 0.90 -21.72 16.65
C GLN A 17 0.59 -23.05 15.95
N PRO A 18 -0.63 -23.28 15.46
CA PRO A 18 -0.90 -24.40 14.58
C PRO A 18 -0.10 -24.21 13.28
N PRO A 19 0.18 -25.33 12.58
CA PRO A 19 0.81 -25.27 11.26
C PRO A 19 0.08 -24.31 10.33
N LEU A 20 0.82 -23.56 9.51
CA LEU A 20 0.24 -22.53 8.63
C LEU A 20 1.03 -22.40 7.31
N VAL A 21 0.40 -21.77 6.32
CA VAL A 21 1.05 -21.26 5.11
C VAL A 21 1.30 -19.77 5.31
N LEU A 22 2.55 -19.34 5.15
CA LEU A 22 2.99 -17.98 5.44
C LEU A 22 3.42 -17.25 4.16
N ALA A 23 2.72 -16.16 3.81
CA ALA A 23 3.15 -15.25 2.76
C ALA A 23 4.02 -14.14 3.35
N LEU A 24 5.19 -13.87 2.74
CA LEU A 24 6.14 -12.86 3.19
C LEU A 24 6.21 -11.69 2.24
N GLY A 25 6.21 -10.46 2.78
CA GLY A 25 6.42 -9.25 2.01
C GLY A 25 6.14 -7.97 2.77
N PHE A 26 6.68 -6.86 2.29
CA PHE A 26 6.33 -5.54 2.83
C PHE A 26 4.90 -5.13 2.43
N PHE A 27 4.43 -5.56 1.27
CA PHE A 27 3.07 -5.38 0.77
C PHE A 27 2.57 -3.93 0.78
N ASP A 28 3.42 -2.96 0.43
CA ASP A 28 2.99 -1.57 0.29
C ASP A 28 2.13 -1.40 -0.97
N GLY A 29 0.90 -0.96 -0.78
CA GLY A 29 -0.09 -0.83 -1.84
C GLY A 29 -0.83 -2.11 -2.19
N VAL A 30 -0.49 -3.27 -1.62
CA VAL A 30 -1.14 -4.57 -1.91
C VAL A 30 -1.57 -4.71 -3.39
N HIS A 31 -0.68 -4.28 -4.31
CA HIS A 31 -0.92 -4.24 -5.75
C HIS A 31 -1.08 -5.66 -6.34
N GLN A 32 -1.47 -5.78 -7.60
CA GLN A 32 -1.77 -7.07 -8.25
C GLN A 32 -0.64 -8.11 -8.09
N GLY A 33 0.65 -7.69 -8.13
CA GLY A 33 1.77 -8.57 -7.85
C GLY A 33 1.76 -9.13 -6.42
N HIS A 34 1.47 -8.28 -5.43
CA HIS A 34 1.30 -8.69 -4.03
C HIS A 34 0.08 -9.61 -3.85
N GLN A 35 -1.04 -9.26 -4.48
CA GLN A 35 -2.25 -10.08 -4.45
C GLN A 35 -1.98 -11.48 -5.00
N ARG A 36 -1.18 -11.60 -6.07
CA ARG A 36 -0.79 -12.90 -6.63
C ARG A 36 0.00 -13.76 -5.64
N VAL A 37 0.94 -13.15 -4.87
CA VAL A 37 1.67 -13.87 -3.81
C VAL A 37 0.70 -14.40 -2.76
N ILE A 38 -0.19 -13.55 -2.26
CA ILE A 38 -1.17 -13.91 -1.24
C ILE A 38 -2.16 -14.96 -1.77
N GLN A 39 -2.65 -14.82 -3.00
CA GLN A 39 -3.56 -15.79 -3.63
C GLN A 39 -2.88 -17.14 -3.87
N THR A 40 -1.58 -17.16 -4.21
CA THR A 40 -0.81 -18.42 -4.31
C THR A 40 -0.71 -19.09 -2.95
N ALA A 41 -0.37 -18.34 -1.90
CA ALA A 41 -0.35 -18.87 -0.53
C ALA A 41 -1.74 -19.38 -0.09
N LYS A 42 -2.81 -18.65 -0.40
CA LYS A 42 -4.20 -19.03 -0.10
C LYS A 42 -4.60 -20.35 -0.76
N ARG A 43 -4.25 -20.51 -2.04
CA ARG A 43 -4.51 -21.76 -2.76
C ARG A 43 -3.80 -22.96 -2.11
N ILE A 44 -2.53 -22.80 -1.72
CA ILE A 44 -1.77 -23.83 -1.03
C ILE A 44 -2.37 -24.11 0.36
N ALA A 45 -2.71 -23.08 1.12
CA ALA A 45 -3.37 -23.19 2.42
C ALA A 45 -4.65 -24.03 2.33
N LYS A 46 -5.52 -23.70 1.37
CA LYS A 46 -6.75 -24.46 1.11
C LYS A 46 -6.47 -25.92 0.72
N GLN A 47 -5.48 -26.18 -0.14
CA GLN A 47 -5.14 -27.54 -0.55
C GLN A 47 -4.61 -28.41 0.59
N ARG A 48 -3.95 -27.79 1.57
CA ARG A 48 -3.36 -28.49 2.74
C ARG A 48 -4.24 -28.48 3.98
N GLY A 49 -5.40 -27.80 3.93
CA GLY A 49 -6.26 -27.64 5.10
C GLY A 49 -5.60 -26.80 6.21
N LEU A 50 -4.69 -25.87 5.85
CA LEU A 50 -3.97 -25.03 6.77
C LEU A 50 -4.48 -23.57 6.73
N PRO A 51 -4.36 -22.80 7.82
CA PRO A 51 -4.66 -21.38 7.79
C PRO A 51 -3.65 -20.60 6.94
N LEU A 52 -4.15 -19.56 6.25
CA LEU A 52 -3.33 -18.59 5.55
C LEU A 52 -2.87 -17.51 6.52
N ALA A 53 -1.57 -17.31 6.63
CA ALA A 53 -0.98 -16.20 7.34
C ALA A 53 -0.18 -15.29 6.39
N VAL A 54 -0.10 -14.01 6.74
CA VAL A 54 0.75 -13.01 6.07
C VAL A 54 1.65 -12.38 7.12
N MET A 55 2.95 -12.28 6.84
CA MET A 55 3.88 -11.46 7.60
C MET A 55 4.25 -10.22 6.81
N THR A 56 4.03 -9.06 7.43
CA THR A 56 4.39 -7.75 6.89
C THR A 56 5.02 -6.88 7.98
N PHE A 57 5.34 -5.63 7.65
CA PHE A 57 6.05 -4.73 8.56
C PHE A 57 5.28 -3.43 8.78
N ASN A 58 5.49 -2.82 9.96
CA ASN A 58 4.88 -1.55 10.34
C ASN A 58 5.52 -0.35 9.61
N ARG A 59 6.79 -0.47 9.18
CA ARG A 59 7.54 0.57 8.47
C ARG A 59 8.47 -0.01 7.41
N HIS A 60 8.85 0.81 6.44
CA HIS A 60 9.83 0.45 5.41
C HIS A 60 11.27 0.56 5.94
N ALA A 61 12.15 -0.34 5.48
CA ALA A 61 13.55 -0.37 5.89
C ALA A 61 14.28 0.98 5.72
N SER A 62 14.01 1.72 4.64
CA SER A 62 14.63 3.02 4.39
C SER A 62 14.37 4.05 5.49
N GLN A 63 13.25 3.96 6.20
CA GLN A 63 12.94 4.85 7.32
C GLN A 63 13.75 4.57 8.58
N LEU A 64 14.27 3.35 8.70
CA LEU A 64 15.12 2.98 9.83
C LEU A 64 16.56 3.45 9.62
N PHE A 65 17.07 3.33 8.39
CA PHE A 65 18.48 3.58 8.08
C PHE A 65 18.77 4.96 7.49
N GLN A 66 17.75 5.62 6.95
CA GLN A 66 17.86 6.94 6.33
C GLN A 66 16.82 7.86 6.97
N SER A 67 17.20 8.55 8.06
CA SER A 67 16.30 9.44 8.82
C SER A 67 15.65 10.56 8.01
N GLN A 68 16.13 10.82 6.79
CA GLN A 68 15.60 11.81 5.84
C GLN A 68 15.02 11.19 4.56
N ALA A 69 14.83 9.87 4.50
CA ALA A 69 14.25 9.26 3.33
C ALA A 69 12.81 9.78 3.15
N ASN A 70 12.59 10.52 2.07
CA ASN A 70 11.25 10.96 1.63
C ASN A 70 10.41 9.78 1.13
N PHE A 71 10.46 8.66 1.87
CA PHE A 71 9.66 7.50 1.52
C PHE A 71 8.18 7.81 1.67
N ARG A 72 7.43 7.56 0.61
CA ARG A 72 5.99 7.75 0.58
C ARG A 72 5.29 6.41 0.53
N TYR A 73 4.38 6.18 1.47
CA TYR A 73 3.60 4.95 1.54
C TYR A 73 2.43 4.99 0.57
N LEU A 74 2.12 3.85 -0.04
CA LEU A 74 0.88 3.67 -0.81
C LEU A 74 -0.30 3.39 0.12
N ASN A 75 -0.06 2.66 1.22
CA ASN A 75 -1.09 2.37 2.22
C ASN A 75 -0.62 2.72 3.62
N THR A 76 -1.53 3.20 4.45
CA THR A 76 -1.36 3.16 5.91
C THR A 76 -1.42 1.71 6.41
N VAL A 77 -0.98 1.47 7.65
CA VAL A 77 -1.12 0.13 8.27
C VAL A 77 -2.59 -0.26 8.35
N ALA A 78 -3.49 0.67 8.67
CA ALA A 78 -4.93 0.42 8.72
C ALA A 78 -5.49 -0.03 7.36
N GLN A 79 -5.14 0.67 6.27
CA GLN A 79 -5.53 0.28 4.91
C GLN A 79 -4.94 -1.07 4.49
N LYS A 80 -3.70 -1.35 4.91
CA LYS A 80 -3.08 -2.66 4.66
C LYS A 80 -3.88 -3.78 5.35
N ILE A 81 -4.29 -3.58 6.61
CA ILE A 81 -5.16 -4.52 7.34
C ILE A 81 -6.46 -4.76 6.58
N GLN A 82 -7.14 -3.70 6.13
CA GLN A 82 -8.38 -3.81 5.35
C GLN A 82 -8.19 -4.60 4.04
N ASN A 83 -7.10 -4.32 3.32
CA ASN A 83 -6.78 -5.04 2.09
C ASN A 83 -6.48 -6.53 2.33
N MET A 84 -5.80 -6.87 3.42
CA MET A 84 -5.54 -8.27 3.80
C MET A 84 -6.82 -9.00 4.21
N ASP A 85 -7.72 -8.33 4.92
CA ASP A 85 -9.02 -8.89 5.27
C ASP A 85 -9.90 -9.15 4.04
N ALA A 86 -9.92 -8.22 3.08
CA ALA A 86 -10.59 -8.40 1.78
C ALA A 86 -10.03 -9.59 0.98
N LEU A 87 -8.74 -9.90 1.12
CA LEU A 87 -8.10 -11.09 0.53
C LEU A 87 -8.36 -12.38 1.32
N GLN A 88 -9.12 -12.28 2.44
CA GLN A 88 -9.48 -13.39 3.32
C GLN A 88 -8.23 -14.07 3.93
N VAL A 89 -7.29 -13.28 4.41
CA VAL A 89 -6.18 -13.75 5.23
C VAL A 89 -6.72 -14.14 6.60
N ASP A 90 -6.30 -15.28 7.14
CA ASP A 90 -6.77 -15.72 8.47
C ASP A 90 -5.98 -15.01 9.59
N ARG A 91 -4.66 -14.82 9.40
CA ARG A 91 -3.78 -14.16 10.37
C ARG A 91 -2.84 -13.18 9.69
N LEU A 92 -2.75 -11.98 10.23
CA LEU A 92 -1.83 -10.94 9.78
C LEU A 92 -0.83 -10.63 10.90
N TYR A 93 0.44 -10.99 10.68
CA TYR A 93 1.54 -10.62 11.55
C TYR A 93 2.15 -9.30 11.06
N ILE A 94 2.08 -8.26 11.89
CA ILE A 94 2.71 -6.96 11.64
C ILE A 94 3.96 -6.88 12.49
N THR A 95 5.11 -7.15 11.88
CA THR A 95 6.40 -7.16 12.57
C THR A 95 6.95 -5.76 12.72
N ASP A 96 7.41 -5.41 13.93
CA ASP A 96 8.11 -4.14 14.17
C ASP A 96 9.49 -4.20 13.50
N PHE A 97 9.64 -3.43 12.42
CA PHE A 97 10.91 -3.33 11.68
C PHE A 97 11.82 -2.32 12.41
N ASN A 98 12.53 -2.80 13.42
CA ASN A 98 13.48 -2.04 14.22
C ASN A 98 14.93 -2.53 13.99
N HIS A 99 15.91 -1.89 14.62
CA HIS A 99 17.33 -2.26 14.48
C HIS A 99 17.62 -3.69 14.91
N GLN A 100 16.95 -4.22 15.92
CA GLN A 100 17.10 -5.60 16.35
C GLN A 100 16.62 -6.58 15.27
N PHE A 101 15.43 -6.35 14.70
CA PHE A 101 14.92 -7.17 13.61
C PHE A 101 15.79 -7.06 12.35
N ALA A 102 16.17 -5.85 11.97
CA ALA A 102 16.99 -5.60 10.78
C ALA A 102 18.43 -6.17 10.88
N GLY A 103 18.91 -6.40 12.10
CA GLY A 103 20.21 -7.03 12.41
C GLY A 103 20.19 -8.55 12.48
N LEU A 104 19.03 -9.20 12.31
CA LEU A 104 18.93 -10.67 12.35
C LEU A 104 19.74 -11.32 11.24
N THR A 105 20.52 -12.32 11.60
CA THR A 105 21.12 -13.20 10.59
C THR A 105 20.03 -13.97 9.84
N PRO A 106 20.27 -14.44 8.60
CA PRO A 106 19.32 -15.27 7.86
C PRO A 106 18.81 -16.46 8.66
N THR A 107 19.71 -17.16 9.33
CA THR A 107 19.36 -18.33 10.16
C THR A 107 18.51 -17.95 11.38
N ALA A 108 18.82 -16.83 12.06
CA ALA A 108 18.00 -16.36 13.16
C ALA A 108 16.59 -15.95 12.71
N PHE A 109 16.47 -15.25 11.59
CA PHE A 109 15.17 -14.92 11.01
C PHE A 109 14.33 -16.18 10.72
N ILE A 110 14.95 -17.18 10.08
CA ILE A 110 14.26 -18.45 9.76
C ILE A 110 13.82 -19.16 11.05
N LYS A 111 14.73 -19.38 12.00
CA LYS A 111 14.43 -20.12 13.22
C LYS A 111 13.44 -19.40 14.13
N ASP A 112 13.68 -18.13 14.41
CA ASP A 112 12.88 -17.41 15.39
C ASP A 112 11.50 -17.04 14.85
N TYR A 113 11.43 -16.59 13.59
CA TYR A 113 10.17 -16.10 13.02
C TYR A 113 9.45 -17.17 12.20
N LEU A 114 10.08 -17.79 11.22
CA LEU A 114 9.35 -18.69 10.32
C LEU A 114 9.03 -20.04 11.00
N VAL A 115 10.03 -20.65 11.62
CA VAL A 115 9.83 -21.88 12.41
C VAL A 115 9.07 -21.59 13.70
N GLY A 116 9.37 -20.48 14.38
CA GLY A 116 8.65 -20.07 15.59
C GLY A 116 7.15 -19.80 15.36
N LEU A 117 6.75 -19.39 14.16
CA LEU A 117 5.36 -19.27 13.75
C LEU A 117 4.77 -20.58 13.19
N ASN A 118 5.52 -21.67 13.18
CA ASN A 118 5.13 -22.98 12.68
C ASN A 118 4.73 -22.98 11.18
N ALA A 119 5.48 -22.21 10.37
CA ALA A 119 5.27 -22.19 8.92
C ALA A 119 5.64 -23.54 8.31
N GLN A 120 4.70 -24.19 7.60
CA GLN A 120 4.94 -25.41 6.84
C GLN A 120 5.26 -25.11 5.37
N VAL A 121 4.74 -24.00 4.87
CA VAL A 121 5.03 -23.47 3.55
C VAL A 121 5.25 -21.97 3.65
N VAL A 122 6.34 -21.49 3.06
CA VAL A 122 6.66 -20.07 2.96
C VAL A 122 6.58 -19.63 1.51
N VAL A 123 5.76 -18.60 1.24
CA VAL A 123 5.49 -18.10 -0.10
C VAL A 123 5.93 -16.63 -0.20
N ALA A 124 6.78 -16.30 -1.16
CA ALA A 124 7.16 -14.91 -1.40
C ALA A 124 7.39 -14.60 -2.88
N GLY A 125 7.46 -13.32 -3.23
CA GLY A 125 7.81 -12.88 -4.58
C GLY A 125 9.28 -13.17 -4.92
N PHE A 126 9.59 -13.30 -6.20
CA PHE A 126 10.93 -13.57 -6.72
C PHE A 126 11.99 -12.54 -6.26
N ASP A 127 11.57 -11.33 -5.91
CA ASP A 127 12.41 -10.21 -5.47
C ASP A 127 12.42 -10.02 -3.94
N TYR A 128 11.88 -10.98 -3.19
CA TYR A 128 11.91 -10.93 -1.73
C TYR A 128 13.33 -11.09 -1.22
N THR A 129 13.71 -10.23 -0.27
CA THR A 129 14.99 -10.29 0.42
C THR A 129 14.81 -10.27 1.94
N PHE A 130 15.75 -10.87 2.68
CA PHE A 130 15.69 -11.00 4.13
C PHE A 130 17.08 -11.03 4.79
N GLY A 131 17.08 -11.03 6.13
CA GLY A 131 18.28 -11.01 6.94
C GLY A 131 19.01 -9.69 6.93
N GLN A 132 20.09 -9.59 7.67
CA GLN A 132 20.88 -8.37 7.80
C GLN A 132 21.30 -7.85 6.42
N GLY A 133 21.03 -6.56 6.17
CA GLY A 133 21.34 -5.91 4.89
C GLY A 133 20.42 -6.28 3.73
N GLY A 134 19.49 -7.22 3.89
CA GLY A 134 18.56 -7.63 2.83
C GLY A 134 19.24 -8.25 1.60
N VAL A 135 20.35 -8.97 1.80
CA VAL A 135 21.17 -9.52 0.70
C VAL A 135 20.79 -10.96 0.33
N ASN A 136 20.03 -11.65 1.19
CA ASN A 136 19.61 -13.01 0.96
C ASN A 136 18.28 -13.04 0.22
N GLY A 137 18.17 -13.83 -0.83
CA GLY A 137 16.98 -13.95 -1.67
C GLY A 137 16.24 -15.27 -1.47
N MET A 138 15.36 -15.58 -2.42
CA MET A 138 14.51 -16.77 -2.38
C MET A 138 15.29 -18.09 -2.47
N ARG A 139 16.46 -18.09 -3.13
CA ARG A 139 17.33 -19.27 -3.19
C ARG A 139 17.88 -19.61 -1.81
N GLU A 140 18.45 -18.61 -1.12
CA GLU A 140 18.99 -18.79 0.24
C GLU A 140 17.87 -19.14 1.24
N LEU A 141 16.65 -18.59 1.05
CA LEU A 141 15.48 -18.96 1.85
C LEU A 141 15.11 -20.43 1.67
N ALA A 142 15.16 -20.94 0.44
CA ALA A 142 14.87 -22.34 0.14
C ALA A 142 15.95 -23.26 0.71
N GLU A 143 17.24 -22.95 0.52
CA GLU A 143 18.35 -23.74 1.02
C GLU A 143 18.37 -23.83 2.55
N LEU A 144 18.27 -22.69 3.24
CA LEU A 144 18.31 -22.64 4.71
C LEU A 144 17.00 -23.12 5.35
N GLY A 145 15.89 -22.99 4.66
CA GLY A 145 14.55 -23.37 5.12
C GLY A 145 14.20 -24.84 4.89
N ALA A 146 14.89 -25.53 3.96
CA ALA A 146 14.57 -26.89 3.53
C ALA A 146 14.38 -27.91 4.69
N PRO A 147 15.11 -27.86 5.81
CA PRO A 147 14.86 -28.76 6.94
C PRO A 147 13.54 -28.51 7.69
N TYR A 148 12.89 -27.36 7.49
CA TYR A 148 11.79 -26.88 8.33
C TYR A 148 10.48 -26.68 7.58
N PHE A 149 10.53 -26.17 6.35
CA PHE A 149 9.37 -25.81 5.55
C PHE A 149 9.64 -25.89 4.04
N GLU A 150 8.59 -25.97 3.27
CA GLU A 150 8.66 -25.79 1.81
C GLU A 150 8.68 -24.31 1.43
N THR A 151 9.50 -23.95 0.44
CA THR A 151 9.58 -22.58 -0.08
C THR A 151 8.97 -22.51 -1.48
N VAL A 152 8.08 -21.55 -1.70
CA VAL A 152 7.42 -21.30 -2.99
C VAL A 152 7.72 -19.88 -3.44
N THR A 153 8.41 -19.77 -4.58
CA THR A 153 8.67 -18.48 -5.22
C THR A 153 7.57 -18.15 -6.22
N VAL A 154 7.01 -16.96 -6.12
CA VAL A 154 6.03 -16.45 -7.07
C VAL A 154 6.72 -15.55 -8.07
N ASP A 155 6.65 -15.91 -9.34
CA ASP A 155 7.25 -15.16 -10.42
C ASP A 155 6.60 -13.79 -10.63
N ARG A 156 7.37 -12.92 -11.29
CA ARG A 156 6.90 -11.58 -11.65
C ARG A 156 5.59 -11.64 -12.43
N LEU A 157 4.65 -10.80 -12.03
CA LEU A 157 3.49 -10.53 -12.85
C LEU A 157 3.89 -9.56 -13.97
N ALA A 158 3.96 -10.07 -15.19
CA ALA A 158 4.07 -9.24 -16.39
C ALA A 158 2.67 -9.04 -16.96
N ASN A 159 2.09 -7.85 -16.77
CA ASN A 159 0.87 -7.48 -17.47
C ASN A 159 1.27 -6.66 -18.70
N GLN A 160 1.07 -7.21 -19.92
CA GLN A 160 1.25 -6.53 -21.21
C GLN A 160 2.47 -5.58 -21.27
N GLN A 161 3.68 -6.09 -20.95
CA GLN A 161 4.97 -5.36 -20.97
C GLN A 161 5.20 -4.37 -19.80
N LEU A 162 4.30 -4.21 -18.84
CA LEU A 162 4.47 -3.26 -17.75
C LEU A 162 4.81 -3.97 -16.42
N LYS A 163 5.94 -3.61 -15.84
CA LYS A 163 6.34 -4.08 -14.50
C LYS A 163 5.38 -3.54 -13.43
N VAL A 164 4.66 -4.43 -12.73
CA VAL A 164 3.86 -4.07 -11.54
C VAL A 164 4.79 -3.98 -10.33
N SER A 165 4.95 -2.80 -9.75
CA SER A 165 5.74 -2.59 -8.53
C SER A 165 5.28 -1.36 -7.75
N SER A 166 5.46 -1.35 -6.43
CA SER A 166 5.13 -0.19 -5.57
C SER A 166 5.87 1.08 -5.99
N THR A 167 7.12 0.97 -6.47
CA THR A 167 7.90 2.12 -6.95
C THR A 167 7.25 2.77 -8.18
N ARG A 168 6.84 1.95 -9.17
CA ARG A 168 6.15 2.45 -10.36
C ARG A 168 4.81 3.09 -10.02
N ILE A 169 4.04 2.45 -9.13
CA ILE A 169 2.73 2.98 -8.70
C ILE A 169 2.91 4.34 -8.00
N ARG A 170 3.91 4.49 -7.12
CA ARG A 170 4.23 5.79 -6.51
C ARG A 170 4.57 6.85 -7.54
N ASP A 171 5.38 6.50 -8.54
CA ASP A 171 5.74 7.41 -9.63
C ASP A 171 4.51 7.85 -10.47
N LEU A 172 3.62 6.92 -10.81
CA LEU A 172 2.38 7.23 -11.52
C LEU A 172 1.48 8.17 -10.69
N ILE A 173 1.31 7.90 -9.40
CA ILE A 173 0.54 8.77 -8.51
C ILE A 173 1.20 10.14 -8.41
N ALA A 174 2.53 10.20 -8.19
CA ALA A 174 3.28 11.44 -8.11
C ALA A 174 3.15 12.31 -9.37
N ARG A 175 2.94 11.70 -10.54
CA ARG A 175 2.68 12.39 -11.81
C ARG A 175 1.19 12.68 -12.06
N GLY A 176 0.30 12.23 -11.18
CA GLY A 176 -1.15 12.39 -11.33
C GLY A 176 -1.79 11.45 -12.34
N GLN A 177 -1.11 10.37 -12.73
CA GLN A 177 -1.57 9.32 -13.66
C GLN A 177 -2.35 8.25 -12.88
N LEU A 178 -3.47 8.66 -12.30
CA LEU A 178 -4.21 7.86 -11.32
C LEU A 178 -4.90 6.65 -11.92
N GLU A 179 -5.41 6.75 -13.15
CA GLU A 179 -6.05 5.63 -13.83
C GLU A 179 -5.07 4.46 -14.01
N GLN A 180 -3.84 4.76 -14.46
CA GLN A 180 -2.79 3.74 -14.62
C GLN A 180 -2.35 3.18 -13.26
N ALA A 181 -2.25 4.03 -12.23
CA ALA A 181 -1.92 3.57 -10.88
C ALA A 181 -3.00 2.63 -10.35
N ASN A 182 -4.29 2.96 -10.52
CA ASN A 182 -5.43 2.17 -10.10
C ASN A 182 -5.49 0.82 -10.85
N GLU A 183 -5.16 0.82 -12.16
CA GLU A 183 -5.04 -0.42 -12.93
C GLU A 183 -3.97 -1.36 -12.35
N LEU A 184 -2.77 -0.86 -12.03
CA LEU A 184 -1.70 -1.68 -11.44
C LEU A 184 -2.00 -2.13 -10.00
N LEU A 185 -2.74 -1.32 -9.24
CA LEU A 185 -3.23 -1.67 -7.91
C LEU A 185 -4.32 -2.75 -7.98
N GLY A 186 -5.19 -2.72 -9.00
CA GLY A 186 -6.40 -3.53 -9.08
C GLY A 186 -7.55 -3.00 -8.22
N TYR A 187 -7.40 -1.79 -7.69
CA TYR A 187 -8.42 -1.07 -6.93
C TYR A 187 -8.15 0.44 -6.97
N THR A 188 -9.12 1.26 -6.56
CA THR A 188 -8.95 2.71 -6.53
C THR A 188 -8.02 3.13 -5.40
N TYR A 189 -6.93 3.83 -5.73
CA TYR A 189 -6.02 4.40 -4.75
C TYR A 189 -6.74 5.34 -3.79
N ALA A 190 -6.46 5.19 -2.49
CA ALA A 190 -7.09 6.03 -1.48
C ALA A 190 -6.08 6.55 -0.46
N THR A 191 -6.29 7.78 0.02
CA THR A 191 -5.57 8.36 1.16
C THR A 191 -6.54 8.61 2.30
N GLN A 192 -6.12 8.29 3.52
CA GLN A 192 -6.94 8.51 4.71
C GLN A 192 -6.80 9.96 5.19
N ALA A 193 -7.92 10.58 5.53
CA ALA A 193 -7.98 11.97 5.96
C ALA A 193 -9.09 12.20 6.99
N ALA A 194 -8.89 13.23 7.80
CA ALA A 194 -9.95 13.86 8.59
C ALA A 194 -10.54 15.02 7.78
N PHE A 195 -11.84 15.01 7.56
CA PHE A 195 -12.59 16.05 6.88
C PHE A 195 -13.45 16.83 7.87
N SER A 196 -13.25 18.15 7.93
CA SER A 196 -14.10 19.06 8.70
C SER A 196 -15.12 19.73 7.77
N PRO A 197 -16.41 19.37 7.84
CA PRO A 197 -17.45 19.97 7.02
C PRO A 197 -17.62 21.47 7.27
N LEU A 198 -17.51 21.92 8.52
CA LEU A 198 -17.68 23.32 8.89
C LEU A 198 -16.61 24.24 8.32
N THR A 199 -15.35 23.83 8.42
CA THR A 199 -14.20 24.63 7.94
C THR A 199 -13.80 24.25 6.51
N ARG A 200 -14.38 23.19 5.93
CA ARG A 200 -14.07 22.66 4.59
C ARG A 200 -12.60 22.26 4.45
N THR A 201 -11.96 21.87 5.55
CA THR A 201 -10.57 21.49 5.58
C THR A 201 -10.41 19.97 5.52
N ILE A 202 -9.37 19.53 4.82
CA ILE A 202 -8.97 18.13 4.75
C ILE A 202 -7.56 18.03 5.31
N GLN A 203 -7.39 17.16 6.29
CA GLN A 203 -6.11 16.88 6.91
C GLN A 203 -5.77 15.41 6.75
N LEU A 204 -4.64 15.07 6.11
CA LEU A 204 -4.21 13.70 5.95
C LEU A 204 -3.93 13.03 7.30
N ALA A 205 -4.43 11.81 7.48
CA ALA A 205 -4.14 10.99 8.66
C ALA A 205 -2.66 10.60 8.72
N ASN A 206 -2.02 10.39 7.56
CA ASN A 206 -0.59 10.14 7.45
C ASN A 206 0.03 11.05 6.37
N ARG A 207 0.85 12.01 6.80
CA ARG A 207 1.56 12.93 5.89
C ARG A 207 2.60 12.25 5.00
N GLN A 208 3.01 11.02 5.32
CA GLN A 208 3.94 10.23 4.51
C GLN A 208 3.22 9.40 3.44
N GLN A 209 1.89 9.44 3.37
CA GLN A 209 1.17 8.77 2.29
C GLN A 209 1.38 9.53 0.97
N GLN A 210 1.52 8.80 -0.14
CA GLN A 210 1.77 9.37 -1.45
C GLN A 210 0.57 10.20 -1.90
N LEU A 211 0.81 11.45 -2.28
CA LEU A 211 -0.19 12.30 -2.92
C LEU A 211 0.10 12.43 -4.41
N PRO A 212 -0.92 12.69 -5.23
CA PRO A 212 -0.71 13.07 -6.62
C PRO A 212 -0.06 14.46 -6.74
N ALA A 213 0.50 14.74 -7.92
CA ALA A 213 1.04 16.07 -8.26
C ALA A 213 0.02 17.18 -8.03
N ALA A 214 0.51 18.43 -7.92
CA ALA A 214 -0.38 19.59 -7.89
C ALA A 214 -1.34 19.63 -9.08
N GLY A 215 -2.61 19.89 -8.83
CA GLY A 215 -3.68 19.86 -9.84
C GLY A 215 -5.04 19.59 -9.24
N ASP A 216 -6.03 19.49 -10.10
CA ASP A 216 -7.42 19.23 -9.73
C ASP A 216 -7.77 17.77 -10.06
N TYR A 217 -8.46 17.10 -9.14
CA TYR A 217 -8.75 15.67 -9.23
C TYR A 217 -10.20 15.35 -8.87
N ARG A 218 -10.84 14.51 -9.67
CA ARG A 218 -12.09 13.86 -9.28
C ARG A 218 -11.82 12.81 -8.25
N CYS A 219 -12.56 12.87 -7.14
CA CYS A 219 -12.41 11.97 -6.01
C CYS A 219 -13.77 11.59 -5.43
N TRP A 220 -13.80 10.47 -4.72
CA TRP A 220 -14.86 10.20 -3.75
C TRP A 220 -14.32 10.43 -2.35
N LEU A 221 -15.07 11.15 -1.53
CA LEU A 221 -14.90 11.13 -0.08
C LEU A 221 -15.79 10.02 0.45
N VAL A 222 -15.20 9.03 1.10
CA VAL A 222 -15.90 7.85 1.60
C VAL A 222 -15.66 7.71 3.10
N GLY A 223 -16.71 7.86 3.90
CA GLY A 223 -16.73 7.58 5.34
C GLY A 223 -17.68 6.43 5.64
N ALA A 224 -17.87 6.09 6.91
CA ALA A 224 -18.71 4.97 7.35
C ALA A 224 -20.13 5.01 6.76
N ASN A 225 -20.78 6.20 6.79
CA ASN A 225 -22.14 6.41 6.26
C ASN A 225 -22.20 7.58 5.27
N TYR A 226 -21.09 7.86 4.61
CA TYR A 226 -20.94 9.02 3.76
C TYR A 226 -20.17 8.67 2.49
N ARG A 227 -20.72 9.03 1.33
CA ARG A 227 -20.03 8.93 0.05
C ARG A 227 -20.41 10.09 -0.84
N GLN A 228 -19.45 10.94 -1.15
CA GLN A 228 -19.68 12.16 -1.92
C GLN A 228 -18.62 12.31 -3.02
N ALA A 229 -19.06 12.53 -4.25
CA ALA A 229 -18.18 12.92 -5.35
C ALA A 229 -17.77 14.38 -5.18
N VAL A 230 -16.48 14.65 -5.30
CA VAL A 230 -15.89 16.00 -5.17
C VAL A 230 -14.79 16.20 -6.21
N VAL A 231 -14.45 17.47 -6.44
CA VAL A 231 -13.19 17.85 -7.09
C VAL A 231 -12.27 18.44 -6.02
N LEU A 232 -11.12 17.79 -5.83
CA LEU A 232 -10.07 18.23 -4.91
C LEU A 232 -8.96 18.94 -5.68
N ARG A 233 -8.56 20.09 -5.20
CA ARG A 233 -7.33 20.76 -5.61
C ARG A 233 -6.20 20.37 -4.68
N VAL A 234 -5.14 19.80 -5.27
CA VAL A 234 -3.89 19.48 -4.61
C VAL A 234 -2.90 20.60 -4.83
N THR A 235 -2.43 21.19 -3.74
CA THR A 235 -1.34 22.16 -3.69
C THR A 235 -0.43 21.78 -2.52
N THR A 236 0.05 22.70 -1.73
CA THR A 236 0.62 22.44 -0.40
C THR A 236 -0.46 21.97 0.60
N THR A 237 -1.73 22.15 0.25
CA THR A 237 -2.91 21.73 1.01
C THR A 237 -3.91 21.02 0.10
N LEU A 238 -4.87 20.35 0.71
CA LEU A 238 -6.01 19.73 0.01
C LEU A 238 -7.25 20.59 0.21
N LYS A 239 -7.90 21.02 -0.89
CA LYS A 239 -9.08 21.86 -0.85
C LYS A 239 -10.17 21.36 -1.79
N ILE A 240 -11.41 21.25 -1.30
CA ILE A 240 -12.56 20.96 -2.14
C ILE A 240 -12.92 22.22 -2.94
N ILE A 241 -13.01 22.10 -4.26
CA ILE A 241 -13.33 23.22 -5.18
C ILE A 241 -14.65 23.05 -5.91
N SER A 242 -15.25 21.84 -5.90
CA SER A 242 -16.59 21.63 -6.45
C SER A 242 -17.67 22.00 -5.44
N PRO A 243 -18.90 22.32 -5.91
CA PRO A 243 -20.07 22.29 -5.06
C PRO A 243 -20.26 20.88 -4.47
N TYR A 244 -20.65 20.82 -3.21
CA TYR A 244 -20.94 19.55 -2.54
C TYR A 244 -21.99 19.76 -1.46
N GLN A 245 -22.81 18.74 -1.25
CA GLN A 245 -23.73 18.70 -0.14
C GLN A 245 -22.99 18.22 1.10
N LEU A 246 -22.96 19.05 2.11
CA LEU A 246 -22.40 18.63 3.40
C LEU A 246 -23.39 17.70 4.08
N PRO A 247 -22.91 16.61 4.68
CA PRO A 247 -23.72 15.90 5.65
C PRO A 247 -24.06 16.90 6.78
N PRO A 248 -25.26 16.83 7.36
CA PRO A 248 -25.68 17.72 8.44
C PRO A 248 -24.96 17.38 9.77
N VAL A 249 -23.65 17.19 9.73
CA VAL A 249 -22.85 16.76 10.88
C VAL A 249 -21.81 17.85 11.17
N ALA A 250 -21.87 18.41 12.35
CA ALA A 250 -20.88 19.38 12.84
C ALA A 250 -19.53 18.75 13.23
N ALA A 251 -19.44 17.42 13.20
CA ALA A 251 -18.25 16.67 13.62
C ALA A 251 -17.23 16.49 12.50
N VAL A 252 -15.97 16.35 12.87
CA VAL A 252 -14.90 15.90 11.96
C VAL A 252 -15.17 14.46 11.57
N LEU A 253 -15.08 14.16 10.28
CA LEU A 253 -15.34 12.86 9.70
C LEU A 253 -14.02 12.21 9.25
N ASP A 254 -13.79 10.98 9.65
CA ASP A 254 -12.74 10.15 9.05
C ASP A 254 -13.21 9.68 7.69
N VAL A 255 -12.44 9.99 6.65
CA VAL A 255 -12.77 9.67 5.26
C VAL A 255 -11.57 9.07 4.53
N ASP A 256 -11.87 8.17 3.60
CA ASP A 256 -10.95 7.80 2.54
C ASP A 256 -11.19 8.73 1.33
N ILE A 257 -10.14 9.37 0.85
CA ILE A 257 -10.15 10.10 -0.41
C ILE A 257 -9.78 9.10 -1.50
N GLN A 258 -10.78 8.60 -2.22
CA GLN A 258 -10.60 7.69 -3.35
C GLN A 258 -10.30 8.50 -4.61
N TRP A 259 -9.06 8.43 -5.08
CA TRP A 259 -8.54 9.19 -6.22
C TRP A 259 -8.94 8.51 -7.54
N GLN A 260 -9.71 9.22 -8.39
CA GLN A 260 -10.19 8.68 -9.65
C GLN A 260 -9.28 9.10 -10.81
N GLN A 261 -9.34 10.37 -11.17
CA GLN A 261 -8.63 10.90 -12.34
C GLN A 261 -8.30 12.38 -12.18
N ARG A 262 -7.29 12.82 -12.91
CA ARG A 262 -6.95 14.23 -13.01
C ARG A 262 -7.99 14.96 -13.88
N VAL A 263 -8.45 16.11 -13.43
CA VAL A 263 -9.29 16.99 -14.25
C VAL A 263 -8.40 17.72 -15.25
N ALA A 264 -8.68 17.58 -16.54
CA ALA A 264 -8.00 18.38 -17.55
C ALA A 264 -8.23 19.86 -17.24
N GLN A 265 -7.17 20.65 -17.17
CA GLN A 265 -7.33 22.10 -17.14
C GLN A 265 -8.05 22.49 -18.45
N ALA A 266 -9.19 23.16 -18.33
CA ALA A 266 -9.76 23.82 -19.50
C ALA A 266 -8.65 24.74 -20.04
N VAL A 267 -8.20 24.47 -21.25
CA VAL A 267 -7.31 25.37 -21.96
C VAL A 267 -8.12 26.68 -22.07
N SER A 268 -7.74 27.69 -21.30
CA SER A 268 -8.30 29.02 -21.49
C SER A 268 -8.06 29.36 -22.95
N PRO A 269 -9.09 29.71 -23.75
CA PRO A 269 -8.85 30.16 -25.09
C PRO A 269 -7.95 31.40 -24.94
N VAL A 270 -6.71 31.29 -25.37
CA VAL A 270 -5.85 32.45 -25.61
C VAL A 270 -6.61 33.23 -26.67
N LEU A 271 -7.27 34.29 -26.24
CA LEU A 271 -7.86 35.29 -27.13
C LEU A 271 -6.70 35.83 -27.96
N ASP A 272 -6.67 35.37 -29.22
CA ASP A 272 -5.74 35.83 -30.24
C ASP A 272 -6.06 37.34 -30.50
N GLN A 273 -5.42 38.21 -29.70
CA GLN A 273 -5.54 39.67 -29.88
C GLN A 273 -4.83 40.16 -31.14
N GLN A 274 -4.37 39.28 -32.02
CA GLN A 274 -3.69 39.64 -33.26
C GLN A 274 -4.61 39.80 -34.50
N GLN A 275 -5.91 39.50 -34.42
CA GLN A 275 -6.82 39.66 -35.58
C GLN A 275 -7.66 40.92 -35.58
N GLN A 276 -7.58 41.79 -34.57
CA GLN A 276 -8.35 43.06 -34.55
C GLN A 276 -7.59 44.28 -35.05
N SER A 277 -6.33 44.19 -35.48
CA SER A 277 -5.60 45.33 -35.98
C SER A 277 -5.59 45.47 -37.51
N GLN A 278 -6.20 44.58 -38.26
CA GLN A 278 -6.23 44.64 -39.76
C GLN A 278 -7.57 45.08 -40.35
N CYS A 279 -8.62 45.37 -39.55
CA CYS A 279 -9.92 45.85 -40.02
C CYS A 279 -10.16 47.32 -39.84
N ARG A 280 -9.13 48.14 -39.53
CA ARG A 280 -9.29 49.61 -39.42
C ARG A 280 -8.42 50.39 -40.41
N LYS A 281 -8.09 49.83 -41.58
CA LYS A 281 -7.52 50.56 -42.71
C LYS A 281 -8.09 49.96 -44.01
N ALA A 282 -9.29 50.29 -44.34
CA ALA A 282 -9.84 50.37 -45.69
C ALA A 282 -11.07 51.28 -45.66
#